data_0f757dd817097610887c219a5341d7bb
#
_entry.id   0f757dd817097610887c219a5341d7bb
#
_cell.length_a   1.000
_cell.length_b   1.000
_cell.length_c   1.000
_cell.angle_alpha   90.00
_cell.angle_beta   90.00
_cell.angle_gamma   90.00
#
_symmetry.space_group_name_H-M   'P 1'
#
loop_
_entity.id
_entity.type
_entity.pdbx_description
1 polymer ?
#
loop_
_entity_poly.entity_id
_entity_poly.type
_entity_poly.pdbx_seq_one_letter_code
_entity_poly.pdbx_strand_id
1 'polypeptide(L)'
;MTIGNGSHLTAVLGPTNTGKTHLAIERMLAHATGMIGFPLRLLARENYEKVAAKIGANHVALITGEEKIIPVRARYFMCTVEAMPRDKEVEFLAIDEIQLASDYERGHIFTEKLLRARGSKETMFLGALTIKPLLKKVIPEAEFIARPRLSKLTYSGSKKITRLPRRSAIVVFSAQDVYGLAELVRQQKGGTAVVLGALSPRTRNAQVELYQNGEVDYLIATDAIGMGLNMNINHVAFADNSKFDGRIPRYLSAQELAQIAGRAGRYMNDGTFGVTGNCPGFEEETISAIEEHRFEPVRGIFWRNRDLSFDNIGNLKKSLEVSPPHPFFLRKRDSGDHIALASITRNPEIIKRVKSPHEVRLLWDVCQIPDFRKTLTGSHSQLLTDIYFHLSDKEGHLPTDWVNNQMSRFDKVEGDIDTLLGRIAHIRTWTFITNKSDWIVDPVNWRQIARSIEDRLSDALHEKLTQRFVDRRAAVLFQKMRDSEDLLAAVSSNGDVKVEGHKVGTLQGLNFIAHISDKNNSKPVLAAVRKTLPHELTRRVNKIVKETDDNFSINDLGHI
;
A
#
# COMPACT_ATOMS: atom_id res chain seq x y z
N MET A 1 -10.34 37.58 2.36
CA MET A 1 -10.53 36.34 3.15
C MET A 1 -10.30 36.66 4.60
N THR A 2 -11.33 36.72 5.40
CA THR A 2 -11.23 36.98 6.83
C THR A 2 -10.75 35.70 7.51
N ILE A 3 -9.47 35.66 7.88
CA ILE A 3 -8.92 34.65 8.80
C ILE A 3 -9.53 34.97 10.16
N GLY A 4 -10.27 34.02 10.73
CA GLY A 4 -10.79 34.16 12.10
C GLY A 4 -9.61 34.44 13.03
N ASN A 5 -9.62 35.61 13.66
CA ASN A 5 -8.65 36.04 14.65
C ASN A 5 -8.65 35.03 15.82
N GLY A 6 -7.68 34.13 15.88
CA GLY A 6 -7.48 33.23 17.04
C GLY A 6 -7.03 31.81 16.78
N SER A 7 -7.01 31.32 15.52
CA SER A 7 -6.54 29.96 15.23
C SER A 7 -5.02 29.90 15.14
N HIS A 8 -4.37 29.10 16.00
CA HIS A 8 -2.93 28.85 15.94
C HIS A 8 -2.61 27.96 14.72
N LEU A 9 -1.73 28.46 13.83
CA LEU A 9 -1.35 27.77 12.60
C LEU A 9 0.09 27.28 12.68
N THR A 10 0.29 25.96 12.62
CA THR A 10 1.60 25.32 12.77
C THR A 10 1.94 24.43 11.57
N ALA A 11 3.18 24.48 11.10
CA ALA A 11 3.73 23.54 10.12
C ALA A 11 4.86 22.72 10.76
N VAL A 12 4.61 21.43 11.01
CA VAL A 12 5.58 20.50 11.59
C VAL A 12 6.23 19.69 10.47
N LEU A 13 7.47 20.00 10.18
CA LEU A 13 8.19 19.51 9.01
C LEU A 13 9.40 18.66 9.38
N GLY A 14 9.66 17.60 8.63
CA GLY A 14 10.81 16.71 8.84
C GLY A 14 10.73 15.44 8.01
N PRO A 15 11.78 14.61 8.01
CA PRO A 15 11.81 13.34 7.31
C PRO A 15 10.82 12.31 7.87
N THR A 16 10.85 11.10 7.35
CA THR A 16 10.15 9.95 7.94
C THR A 16 10.74 9.61 9.33
N ASN A 17 9.97 8.92 10.17
CA ASN A 17 10.39 8.52 11.53
C ASN A 17 10.75 9.69 12.47
N THR A 18 9.91 10.73 12.49
CA THR A 18 10.07 11.90 13.39
C THR A 18 8.91 12.06 14.39
N GLY A 19 7.92 11.16 14.34
CA GLY A 19 6.75 11.20 15.22
C GLY A 19 5.74 12.31 14.93
N LYS A 20 5.75 12.92 13.73
CA LYS A 20 4.82 14.01 13.35
C LYS A 20 3.36 13.62 13.49
N THR A 21 2.96 12.49 12.91
CA THR A 21 1.57 12.00 12.94
C THR A 21 1.13 11.68 14.38
N HIS A 22 2.02 11.11 15.19
CA HIS A 22 1.74 10.88 16.61
C HIS A 22 1.51 12.19 17.37
N LEU A 23 2.37 13.19 17.16
CA LEU A 23 2.19 14.52 17.73
C LEU A 23 0.83 15.11 17.35
N ALA A 24 0.42 15.04 16.08
CA ALA A 24 -0.86 15.57 15.64
C ALA A 24 -2.05 14.86 16.32
N ILE A 25 -1.97 13.54 16.53
CA ILE A 25 -3.00 12.78 17.24
C ILE A 25 -3.07 13.20 18.71
N GLU A 26 -1.95 13.32 19.42
CA GLU A 26 -1.94 13.76 20.82
C GLU A 26 -2.48 15.19 20.97
N ARG A 27 -2.08 16.09 20.04
CA ARG A 27 -2.63 17.47 20.01
C ARG A 27 -4.12 17.46 19.75
N MET A 28 -4.60 16.67 18.79
CA MET A 28 -6.02 16.54 18.48
C MET A 28 -6.84 16.08 19.70
N LEU A 29 -6.32 15.08 20.43
CA LEU A 29 -6.99 14.54 21.61
C LEU A 29 -7.00 15.50 22.81
N ALA A 30 -6.17 16.54 22.80
CA ALA A 30 -6.19 17.63 23.78
C ALA A 30 -7.30 18.66 23.52
N HIS A 31 -7.95 18.63 22.36
CA HIS A 31 -9.10 19.48 22.00
C HIS A 31 -10.42 18.74 22.16
N ALA A 32 -11.53 19.46 22.30
CA ALA A 32 -12.85 18.85 22.43
C ALA A 32 -13.31 18.13 21.16
N THR A 33 -12.92 18.65 19.99
CA THR A 33 -13.21 18.07 18.67
C THR A 33 -12.00 18.19 17.74
N GLY A 34 -11.82 17.23 16.85
CA GLY A 34 -10.69 17.29 15.93
C GLY A 34 -10.85 16.46 14.67
N MET A 35 -10.08 16.81 13.65
CA MET A 35 -10.05 16.13 12.36
C MET A 35 -8.62 16.02 11.82
N ILE A 36 -8.25 14.86 11.33
CA ILE A 36 -6.98 14.66 10.64
C ILE A 36 -7.22 14.08 9.24
N GLY A 37 -6.68 14.76 8.23
CA GLY A 37 -6.64 14.28 6.84
C GLY A 37 -5.36 13.53 6.54
N PHE A 38 -5.47 12.25 6.20
CA PHE A 38 -4.37 11.37 5.83
C PHE A 38 -4.27 11.20 4.31
N PRO A 39 -3.07 10.96 3.77
CA PRO A 39 -2.88 10.78 2.34
C PRO A 39 -3.44 9.45 1.81
N LEU A 40 -3.63 8.45 2.67
CA LEU A 40 -4.05 7.11 2.28
C LEU A 40 -5.15 6.57 3.20
N ARG A 41 -6.09 5.80 2.62
CA ARG A 41 -7.15 5.08 3.33
C ARG A 41 -6.60 4.20 4.47
N LEU A 42 -5.50 3.50 4.19
CA LEU A 42 -4.87 2.63 5.18
C LEU A 42 -4.39 3.40 6.41
N LEU A 43 -3.75 4.56 6.22
CA LEU A 43 -3.31 5.42 7.34
C LEU A 43 -4.49 5.96 8.15
N ALA A 44 -5.56 6.37 7.47
CA ALA A 44 -6.78 6.82 8.14
C ALA A 44 -7.37 5.68 8.99
N ARG A 45 -7.43 4.46 8.45
CA ARG A 45 -7.93 3.27 9.15
C ARG A 45 -7.05 2.86 10.32
N GLU A 46 -5.74 2.75 10.14
CA GLU A 46 -4.79 2.40 11.21
C GLU A 46 -4.88 3.40 12.39
N ASN A 47 -4.94 4.70 12.09
CA ASN A 47 -5.04 5.71 13.14
C ASN A 47 -6.44 5.77 13.77
N TYR A 48 -7.50 5.48 12.99
CA TYR A 48 -8.84 5.29 13.56
C TYR A 48 -8.83 4.16 14.59
N GLU A 49 -8.29 3.00 14.27
CA GLU A 49 -8.22 1.85 15.18
C GLU A 49 -7.42 2.16 16.44
N LYS A 50 -6.27 2.83 16.32
CA LYS A 50 -5.45 3.26 17.46
C LYS A 50 -6.18 4.24 18.37
N VAL A 51 -6.85 5.23 17.80
CA VAL A 51 -7.56 6.24 18.58
C VAL A 51 -8.84 5.63 19.18
N ALA A 52 -9.56 4.80 18.43
CA ALA A 52 -10.73 4.08 18.92
C ALA A 52 -10.40 3.14 20.10
N ALA A 53 -9.25 2.47 20.07
CA ALA A 53 -8.77 1.66 21.19
C ALA A 53 -8.43 2.52 22.43
N LYS A 54 -7.98 3.78 22.24
CA LYS A 54 -7.59 4.69 23.33
C LYS A 54 -8.78 5.38 24.02
N ILE A 55 -9.78 5.79 23.24
CA ILE A 55 -10.88 6.63 23.76
C ILE A 55 -12.29 6.06 23.52
N GLY A 56 -12.39 4.88 22.93
CA GLY A 56 -13.65 4.20 22.58
C GLY A 56 -14.16 4.54 21.17
N ALA A 57 -14.62 3.52 20.46
CA ALA A 57 -15.07 3.62 19.06
C ALA A 57 -16.26 4.58 18.86
N ASN A 58 -17.09 4.80 19.87
CA ASN A 58 -18.23 5.71 19.79
C ASN A 58 -17.85 7.19 19.66
N HIS A 59 -16.59 7.55 19.92
CA HIS A 59 -16.09 8.93 19.88
C HIS A 59 -15.28 9.24 18.62
N VAL A 60 -14.99 8.24 17.80
CA VAL A 60 -14.12 8.37 16.63
C VAL A 60 -14.88 8.01 15.36
N ALA A 61 -14.76 8.84 14.34
CA ALA A 61 -15.27 8.56 13.01
C ALA A 61 -14.13 8.22 12.04
N LEU A 62 -14.41 7.33 11.08
CA LEU A 62 -13.59 7.07 9.92
C LEU A 62 -14.34 7.50 8.67
N ILE A 63 -13.72 8.38 7.85
CA ILE A 63 -14.33 8.89 6.62
C ILE A 63 -13.32 8.80 5.48
N THR A 64 -13.57 7.87 4.58
CA THR A 64 -12.81 7.68 3.35
C THR A 64 -13.75 7.66 2.14
N GLY A 65 -13.22 7.62 0.93
CA GLY A 65 -14.06 7.49 -0.28
C GLY A 65 -14.84 6.17 -0.34
N GLU A 66 -14.37 5.14 0.35
CA GLU A 66 -14.90 3.78 0.27
C GLU A 66 -15.47 3.29 1.62
N GLU A 67 -15.18 3.98 2.72
CA GLU A 67 -15.62 3.56 4.04
C GLU A 67 -16.05 4.77 4.89
N LYS A 68 -17.22 4.66 5.49
CA LYS A 68 -17.77 5.67 6.43
C LYS A 68 -18.27 4.99 7.69
N ILE A 69 -17.61 5.27 8.82
CA ILE A 69 -18.04 4.88 10.15
C ILE A 69 -18.22 6.18 10.92
N ILE A 70 -19.45 6.59 11.18
CA ILE A 70 -19.75 7.87 11.82
C ILE A 70 -20.71 7.63 12.98
N PRO A 71 -20.20 7.29 14.19
CA PRO A 71 -21.02 7.17 15.39
C PRO A 71 -21.69 8.51 15.73
N VAL A 72 -22.88 8.47 16.32
CA VAL A 72 -23.64 9.66 16.71
C VAL A 72 -22.86 10.59 17.65
N ARG A 73 -22.00 10.00 18.51
CA ARG A 73 -21.18 10.75 19.48
C ARG A 73 -19.76 11.04 18.98
N ALA A 74 -19.49 10.89 17.67
CA ALA A 74 -18.16 11.13 17.12
C ALA A 74 -17.72 12.59 17.32
N ARG A 75 -16.55 12.76 17.93
CA ARG A 75 -15.88 14.05 18.15
C ARG A 75 -14.59 14.17 17.36
N TYR A 76 -13.95 13.03 17.03
CA TYR A 76 -12.69 12.98 16.34
C TYR A 76 -12.85 12.25 15.00
N PHE A 77 -12.30 12.83 13.94
CA PHE A 77 -12.53 12.38 12.57
C PHE A 77 -11.21 12.02 11.90
N MET A 78 -11.01 10.71 11.62
CA MET A 78 -9.89 10.20 10.80
C MET A 78 -10.36 10.12 9.35
N CYS A 79 -9.81 10.96 8.49
CA CYS A 79 -10.28 11.08 7.11
C CYS A 79 -9.16 10.84 6.12
N THR A 80 -9.47 10.39 4.89
CA THR A 80 -8.57 10.73 3.79
C THR A 80 -8.76 12.19 3.41
N VAL A 81 -7.71 12.85 2.93
CA VAL A 81 -7.73 14.29 2.61
C VAL A 81 -8.87 14.62 1.63
N GLU A 82 -9.14 13.73 0.67
CA GLU A 82 -10.22 13.84 -0.31
C GLU A 82 -11.62 13.78 0.32
N ALA A 83 -11.78 12.94 1.35
CA ALA A 83 -13.06 12.66 1.97
C ALA A 83 -13.35 13.53 3.20
N MET A 84 -12.45 14.46 3.56
CA MET A 84 -12.65 15.38 4.69
C MET A 84 -13.95 16.20 4.50
N PRO A 85 -14.91 16.12 5.44
CA PRO A 85 -16.11 16.94 5.42
C PRO A 85 -15.77 18.44 5.36
N ARG A 86 -16.49 19.18 4.51
CA ARG A 86 -16.25 20.62 4.33
C ARG A 86 -17.03 21.46 5.34
N ASP A 87 -18.20 20.96 5.71
CA ASP A 87 -19.18 21.68 6.54
C ASP A 87 -19.06 21.34 8.03
N LYS A 88 -18.06 20.51 8.39
CA LYS A 88 -17.84 20.10 9.78
C LYS A 88 -16.79 20.99 10.44
N GLU A 89 -17.24 21.86 11.31
CA GLU A 89 -16.34 22.66 12.15
C GLU A 89 -15.78 21.81 13.29
N VAL A 90 -14.46 21.92 13.51
CA VAL A 90 -13.73 21.26 14.60
C VAL A 90 -12.72 22.23 15.23
N GLU A 91 -12.38 22.01 16.50
CA GLU A 91 -11.40 22.84 17.20
C GLU A 91 -9.98 22.64 16.65
N PHE A 92 -9.60 21.39 16.40
CA PHE A 92 -8.30 21.01 15.86
C PHE A 92 -8.45 20.43 14.46
N LEU A 93 -7.58 20.86 13.53
CA LEU A 93 -7.51 20.28 12.19
C LEU A 93 -6.05 20.02 11.80
N ALA A 94 -5.76 18.83 11.26
CA ALA A 94 -4.45 18.54 10.71
C ALA A 94 -4.53 17.91 9.33
N ILE A 95 -3.49 18.18 8.50
CA ILE A 95 -3.28 17.55 7.19
C ILE A 95 -1.91 16.89 7.20
N ASP A 96 -1.87 15.58 7.01
CA ASP A 96 -0.63 14.82 6.94
C ASP A 96 -0.08 14.75 5.50
N GLU A 97 1.25 14.70 5.38
CA GLU A 97 2.00 14.64 4.11
C GLU A 97 1.69 15.81 3.16
N ILE A 98 1.67 17.06 3.69
CA ILE A 98 1.27 18.26 2.93
C ILE A 98 2.14 18.52 1.68
N GLN A 99 3.37 17.99 1.59
CA GLN A 99 4.18 18.07 0.37
C GLN A 99 3.52 17.37 -0.84
N LEU A 100 2.51 16.51 -0.63
CA LEU A 100 1.70 15.95 -1.71
C LEU A 100 0.88 17.03 -2.45
N ALA A 101 0.85 18.27 -1.97
CA ALA A 101 0.36 19.40 -2.77
C ALA A 101 1.15 19.57 -4.09
N SER A 102 2.39 19.08 -4.17
CA SER A 102 3.19 19.01 -5.41
C SER A 102 2.98 17.76 -6.24
N ASP A 103 2.16 16.80 -5.77
CA ASP A 103 1.85 15.59 -6.52
C ASP A 103 1.01 15.90 -7.76
N TYR A 104 1.39 15.29 -8.91
CA TYR A 104 0.72 15.58 -10.17
C TYR A 104 -0.76 15.17 -10.16
N GLU A 105 -1.09 14.02 -9.62
CA GLU A 105 -2.47 13.49 -9.66
C GLU A 105 -3.37 14.16 -8.61
N ARG A 106 -2.90 14.26 -7.38
CA ARG A 106 -3.70 14.61 -6.20
C ARG A 106 -3.40 15.98 -5.59
N GLY A 107 -2.33 16.63 -6.04
CA GLY A 107 -1.80 17.85 -5.41
C GLY A 107 -2.81 18.98 -5.28
N HIS A 108 -3.71 19.15 -6.27
CA HIS A 108 -4.74 20.17 -6.22
C HIS A 108 -5.72 20.01 -5.04
N ILE A 109 -5.94 18.78 -4.57
CA ILE A 109 -6.79 18.50 -3.41
C ILE A 109 -6.08 18.92 -2.13
N PHE A 110 -4.80 18.58 -1.98
CA PHE A 110 -3.98 19.02 -0.84
C PHE A 110 -3.83 20.54 -0.81
N THR A 111 -3.62 21.17 -1.96
CA THR A 111 -3.56 22.63 -2.08
C THR A 111 -4.88 23.30 -1.68
N GLU A 112 -6.03 22.73 -2.04
CA GLU A 112 -7.34 23.24 -1.60
C GLU A 112 -7.44 23.23 -0.06
N LYS A 113 -7.03 22.11 0.58
CA LYS A 113 -7.03 22.02 2.03
C LYS A 113 -6.00 22.94 2.67
N LEU A 114 -4.79 23.06 2.11
CA LEU A 114 -3.77 24.00 2.58
C LEU A 114 -4.29 25.44 2.62
N LEU A 115 -5.03 25.85 1.60
CA LEU A 115 -5.54 27.20 1.48
C LEU A 115 -6.78 27.49 2.34
N ARG A 116 -7.64 26.49 2.57
CA ARG A 116 -9.01 26.76 3.09
C ARG A 116 -9.38 25.98 4.35
N ALA A 117 -8.76 24.81 4.62
CA ALA A 117 -9.14 24.02 5.78
C ALA A 117 -8.50 24.58 7.06
N ARG A 118 -9.32 24.90 8.06
CA ARG A 118 -8.88 25.46 9.35
C ARG A 118 -9.68 24.85 10.49
N GLY A 119 -8.99 24.55 11.60
CA GLY A 119 -9.61 24.32 12.90
C GLY A 119 -9.93 25.66 13.55
N SER A 120 -10.94 25.72 14.37
CA SER A 120 -11.33 26.97 15.04
C SER A 120 -10.32 27.44 16.07
N LYS A 121 -9.54 26.53 16.68
CA LYS A 121 -8.48 26.85 17.67
C LYS A 121 -7.08 26.58 17.14
N GLU A 122 -6.87 25.45 16.48
CA GLU A 122 -5.54 25.05 15.99
C GLU A 122 -5.62 24.33 14.64
N THR A 123 -4.67 24.68 13.76
CA THR A 123 -4.48 23.97 12.49
C THR A 123 -3.03 23.55 12.34
N MET A 124 -2.79 22.28 11.98
CA MET A 124 -1.45 21.73 11.87
C MET A 124 -1.23 21.10 10.49
N PHE A 125 -0.16 21.52 9.79
CA PHE A 125 0.29 20.89 8.55
C PHE A 125 1.55 20.06 8.81
N LEU A 126 1.50 18.76 8.46
CA LEU A 126 2.63 17.83 8.65
C LEU A 126 3.23 17.49 7.30
N GLY A 127 4.55 17.43 7.20
CA GLY A 127 5.16 17.08 5.92
C GLY A 127 6.69 17.05 5.91
N ALA A 128 7.25 16.99 4.70
CA ALA A 128 8.67 17.05 4.46
C ALA A 128 9.20 18.49 4.50
N LEU A 129 10.47 18.66 4.86
CA LEU A 129 11.13 19.99 4.87
C LEU A 129 11.17 20.66 3.50
N THR A 130 11.12 19.89 2.44
CA THR A 130 11.19 20.38 1.04
C THR A 130 10.10 21.37 0.68
N ILE A 131 8.92 21.31 1.32
CA ILE A 131 7.83 22.24 1.05
C ILE A 131 7.93 23.56 1.84
N LYS A 132 8.81 23.65 2.83
CA LYS A 132 8.92 24.81 3.74
C LYS A 132 9.04 26.16 3.02
N PRO A 133 9.90 26.34 1.99
CA PRO A 133 10.04 27.64 1.32
C PRO A 133 8.74 28.08 0.63
N LEU A 134 7.96 27.13 0.16
CA LEU A 134 6.67 27.38 -0.50
C LEU A 134 5.58 27.67 0.53
N LEU A 135 5.52 26.90 1.63
CA LEU A 135 4.57 27.18 2.72
C LEU A 135 4.76 28.57 3.31
N LYS A 136 6.00 29.06 3.46
CA LYS A 136 6.27 30.44 3.89
C LYS A 136 5.68 31.51 2.97
N LYS A 137 5.49 31.21 1.68
CA LYS A 137 4.82 32.13 0.73
C LYS A 137 3.30 32.02 0.77
N VAL A 138 2.77 30.82 1.06
CA VAL A 138 1.33 30.51 1.02
C VAL A 138 0.66 30.81 2.36
N ILE A 139 1.33 30.52 3.46
CA ILE A 139 0.85 30.67 4.84
C ILE A 139 1.96 31.33 5.69
N PRO A 140 2.32 32.60 5.43
CA PRO A 140 3.42 33.28 6.13
C PRO A 140 3.21 33.41 7.64
N GLU A 141 1.96 33.37 8.09
CA GLU A 141 1.55 33.45 9.50
C GLU A 141 1.80 32.16 10.29
N ALA A 142 2.14 31.04 9.62
CA ALA A 142 2.33 29.77 10.29
C ALA A 142 3.64 29.73 11.10
N GLU A 143 3.61 29.10 12.26
CA GLU A 143 4.80 28.69 13.00
C GLU A 143 5.42 27.45 12.35
N PHE A 144 6.74 27.46 12.12
CA PHE A 144 7.47 26.37 11.45
C PHE A 144 8.34 25.60 12.43
N ILE A 145 7.93 24.39 12.78
CA ILE A 145 8.67 23.48 13.65
C ILE A 145 9.37 22.42 12.79
N ALA A 146 10.69 22.36 12.88
CA ALA A 146 11.48 21.31 12.24
C ALA A 146 11.73 20.16 13.22
N ARG A 147 11.52 18.92 12.77
CA ARG A 147 11.81 17.71 13.53
C ARG A 147 12.86 16.86 12.83
N PRO A 148 14.00 16.58 13.46
CA PRO A 148 14.97 15.66 12.91
C PRO A 148 14.47 14.21 12.97
N ARG A 149 15.06 13.34 12.16
CA ARG A 149 14.82 11.90 12.24
C ARG A 149 15.35 11.35 13.58
N LEU A 150 14.61 10.42 14.17
CA LEU A 150 14.95 9.83 15.48
C LEU A 150 16.10 8.81 15.43
N SER A 151 16.36 8.22 14.26
CA SER A 151 17.41 7.21 14.04
C SER A 151 18.23 7.51 12.79
N LYS A 152 19.44 6.93 12.69
CA LYS A 152 20.29 7.09 11.51
C LYS A 152 19.78 6.21 10.36
N LEU A 153 20.02 6.66 9.14
CA LEU A 153 19.79 5.91 7.91
C LEU A 153 21.12 5.88 7.17
N THR A 154 21.66 4.68 6.91
CA THR A 154 23.03 4.54 6.37
C THR A 154 23.02 3.67 5.12
N TYR A 155 23.76 4.09 4.10
CA TYR A 155 23.94 3.30 2.88
C TYR A 155 24.88 2.12 3.12
N SER A 156 24.49 0.92 2.71
CA SER A 156 25.26 -0.31 2.93
C SER A 156 25.80 -0.96 1.65
N GLY A 157 25.80 -0.22 0.55
CA GLY A 157 26.31 -0.69 -0.74
C GLY A 157 25.39 -1.68 -1.46
N SER A 158 25.95 -2.40 -2.42
CA SER A 158 25.26 -3.44 -3.18
C SER A 158 25.40 -4.80 -2.52
N LYS A 159 24.30 -5.54 -2.39
CA LYS A 159 24.27 -6.90 -1.83
C LYS A 159 23.45 -7.83 -2.70
N LYS A 160 23.92 -9.05 -2.93
CA LYS A 160 23.12 -10.09 -3.57
C LYS A 160 21.89 -10.40 -2.70
N ILE A 161 20.76 -10.76 -3.31
CA ILE A 161 19.50 -11.11 -2.59
C ILE A 161 19.75 -12.18 -1.53
N THR A 162 20.61 -13.16 -1.82
CA THR A 162 21.00 -14.23 -0.88
C THR A 162 21.71 -13.73 0.39
N ARG A 163 22.30 -12.53 0.35
CA ARG A 163 23.09 -11.92 1.44
C ARG A 163 22.37 -10.76 2.12
N LEU A 164 21.13 -10.46 1.74
CA LEU A 164 20.33 -9.47 2.43
C LEU A 164 20.04 -9.90 3.88
N PRO A 165 20.10 -8.96 4.84
CA PRO A 165 19.79 -9.27 6.24
C PRO A 165 18.32 -9.64 6.41
N ARG A 166 17.97 -10.23 7.54
CA ARG A 166 16.57 -10.46 7.94
C ARG A 166 15.85 -9.13 8.10
N ARG A 167 14.53 -9.15 7.99
CA ARG A 167 13.69 -7.94 8.09
C ARG A 167 14.04 -6.93 7.02
N SER A 168 14.35 -7.43 5.81
CA SER A 168 14.59 -6.59 4.63
C SER A 168 13.35 -6.43 3.78
N ALA A 169 13.17 -5.22 3.26
CA ALA A 169 12.23 -4.94 2.19
C ALA A 169 12.99 -4.75 0.86
N ILE A 170 12.58 -5.47 -0.17
CA ILE A 170 13.13 -5.36 -1.53
C ILE A 170 12.12 -4.57 -2.36
N VAL A 171 12.59 -3.51 -3.01
CA VAL A 171 11.72 -2.56 -3.71
C VAL A 171 11.97 -2.59 -5.21
N VAL A 172 10.88 -2.72 -5.96
CA VAL A 172 10.80 -2.63 -7.43
C VAL A 172 9.54 -1.87 -7.83
N PHE A 173 9.38 -1.54 -9.11
CA PHE A 173 8.34 -0.59 -9.53
C PHE A 173 7.34 -1.16 -10.54
N SER A 174 7.42 -2.45 -10.89
CA SER A 174 6.40 -3.15 -11.66
C SER A 174 5.86 -4.38 -10.93
N ALA A 175 4.59 -4.73 -11.17
CA ALA A 175 4.00 -5.94 -10.60
C ALA A 175 4.71 -7.21 -11.08
N GLN A 176 5.15 -7.24 -12.34
CA GLN A 176 5.86 -8.37 -12.92
C GLN A 176 7.20 -8.62 -12.22
N ASP A 177 7.97 -7.55 -11.95
CA ASP A 177 9.25 -7.66 -11.24
C ASP A 177 9.04 -8.06 -9.78
N VAL A 178 7.97 -7.56 -9.13
CA VAL A 178 7.58 -8.02 -7.79
C VAL A 178 7.35 -9.53 -7.78
N TYR A 179 6.61 -10.08 -8.74
CA TYR A 179 6.33 -11.51 -8.80
C TYR A 179 7.59 -12.33 -9.11
N GLY A 180 8.43 -11.85 -10.03
CA GLY A 180 9.71 -12.51 -10.37
C GLY A 180 10.65 -12.58 -9.18
N LEU A 181 10.82 -11.47 -8.45
CA LEU A 181 11.65 -11.43 -7.25
C LEU A 181 11.05 -12.22 -6.09
N ALA A 182 9.72 -12.21 -5.93
CA ALA A 182 9.05 -12.98 -4.90
C ALA A 182 9.27 -14.48 -5.09
N GLU A 183 9.19 -14.96 -6.33
CA GLU A 183 9.48 -16.34 -6.67
C GLU A 183 10.95 -16.71 -6.37
N LEU A 184 11.89 -15.81 -6.75
CA LEU A 184 13.31 -16.00 -6.46
C LEU A 184 13.61 -16.06 -4.96
N VAL A 185 13.01 -15.15 -4.17
CA VAL A 185 13.17 -15.14 -2.71
C VAL A 185 12.51 -16.38 -2.09
N ARG A 186 11.35 -16.82 -2.57
CA ARG A 186 10.72 -18.06 -2.13
C ARG A 186 11.66 -19.25 -2.29
N GLN A 187 12.28 -19.39 -3.45
CA GLN A 187 13.21 -20.48 -3.76
C GLN A 187 14.48 -20.46 -2.90
N GLN A 188 14.98 -19.27 -2.55
CA GLN A 188 16.27 -19.10 -1.86
C GLN A 188 16.16 -18.93 -0.34
N LYS A 189 15.03 -18.46 0.15
CA LYS A 189 14.82 -18.02 1.54
C LYS A 189 13.55 -18.58 2.19
N GLY A 190 12.78 -19.39 1.46
CA GLY A 190 11.55 -20.02 1.96
C GLY A 190 10.29 -19.20 1.80
N GLY A 191 10.36 -17.91 1.55
CA GLY A 191 9.17 -17.10 1.30
C GLY A 191 9.34 -15.62 1.52
N THR A 192 8.36 -14.89 1.03
CA THR A 192 8.27 -13.43 1.16
C THR A 192 6.82 -12.98 1.19
N ALA A 193 6.54 -11.92 1.93
CA ALA A 193 5.31 -11.17 1.79
C ALA A 193 5.39 -10.23 0.58
N VAL A 194 4.24 -9.91 -0.01
CA VAL A 194 4.16 -9.05 -1.20
C VAL A 194 3.23 -7.86 -0.94
N VAL A 195 3.72 -6.64 -1.22
CA VAL A 195 2.96 -5.40 -1.06
C VAL A 195 2.98 -4.57 -2.34
N LEU A 196 1.83 -4.50 -3.00
CA LEU A 196 1.58 -3.70 -4.20
C LEU A 196 0.63 -2.54 -3.90
N GLY A 197 0.75 -1.45 -4.64
CA GLY A 197 -0.19 -0.32 -4.55
C GLY A 197 -1.63 -0.70 -4.87
N ALA A 198 -1.84 -1.68 -5.75
CA ALA A 198 -3.16 -2.17 -6.17
C ALA A 198 -3.87 -3.03 -5.11
N LEU A 199 -3.16 -3.55 -4.08
CA LEU A 199 -3.77 -4.38 -3.04
C LEU A 199 -4.82 -3.60 -2.24
N SER A 200 -5.90 -4.29 -1.89
CA SER A 200 -6.84 -3.78 -0.90
C SER A 200 -6.15 -3.60 0.47
N PRO A 201 -6.64 -2.71 1.34
CA PRO A 201 -6.10 -2.60 2.69
C PRO A 201 -6.11 -3.92 3.45
N ARG A 202 -7.16 -4.73 3.31
CA ARG A 202 -7.29 -6.05 3.95
C ARG A 202 -6.20 -7.01 3.50
N THR A 203 -6.01 -7.20 2.18
CA THR A 203 -4.93 -8.05 1.65
C THR A 203 -3.56 -7.53 2.03
N ARG A 204 -3.36 -6.21 1.98
CA ARG A 204 -2.09 -5.58 2.35
C ARG A 204 -1.75 -5.81 3.82
N ASN A 205 -2.72 -5.62 4.73
CA ASN A 205 -2.53 -5.87 6.16
C ASN A 205 -2.19 -7.33 6.43
N ALA A 206 -2.89 -8.27 5.81
CA ALA A 206 -2.62 -9.69 5.94
C ALA A 206 -1.21 -10.08 5.44
N GLN A 207 -0.74 -9.51 4.32
CA GLN A 207 0.64 -9.70 3.85
C GLN A 207 1.67 -9.07 4.81
N VAL A 208 1.38 -7.89 5.34
CA VAL A 208 2.23 -7.24 6.35
C VAL A 208 2.29 -8.06 7.63
N GLU A 209 1.19 -8.66 8.05
CA GLU A 209 1.10 -9.50 9.24
C GLU A 209 1.98 -10.75 9.12
N LEU A 210 2.01 -11.44 7.97
CA LEU A 210 2.95 -12.54 7.72
C LEU A 210 4.41 -12.11 7.96
N TYR A 211 4.76 -10.90 7.51
CA TYR A 211 6.10 -10.36 7.72
C TYR A 211 6.32 -9.94 9.19
N GLN A 212 5.35 -9.28 9.84
CA GLN A 212 5.49 -8.84 11.23
C GLN A 212 5.59 -10.00 12.21
N ASN A 213 4.79 -11.04 12.03
CA ASN A 213 4.77 -12.25 12.86
C ASN A 213 6.01 -13.14 12.65
N GLY A 214 6.85 -12.80 11.66
CA GLY A 214 8.07 -13.56 11.39
C GLY A 214 7.84 -14.86 10.62
N GLU A 215 6.65 -15.07 10.04
CA GLU A 215 6.41 -16.22 9.14
C GLU A 215 7.30 -16.13 7.88
N VAL A 216 7.63 -14.90 7.48
CA VAL A 216 8.62 -14.60 6.44
C VAL A 216 9.55 -13.47 6.89
N ASP A 217 10.83 -13.55 6.52
CA ASP A 217 11.86 -12.55 6.87
C ASP A 217 11.96 -11.39 5.83
N TYR A 218 11.36 -11.57 4.69
CA TYR A 218 11.49 -10.67 3.54
C TYR A 218 10.15 -10.14 3.09
N LEU A 219 10.17 -8.91 2.61
CA LEU A 219 9.03 -8.24 2.00
C LEU A 219 9.44 -7.74 0.62
N ILE A 220 8.64 -8.01 -0.41
CA ILE A 220 8.83 -7.38 -1.72
C ILE A 220 7.70 -6.41 -1.96
N ALA A 221 8.05 -5.18 -2.32
CA ALA A 221 7.07 -4.12 -2.44
C ALA A 221 7.36 -3.18 -3.62
N THR A 222 6.33 -2.48 -4.05
CA THR A 222 6.49 -1.28 -4.86
C THR A 222 6.75 -0.05 -3.98
N ASP A 223 6.79 1.15 -4.56
CA ASP A 223 6.83 2.43 -3.84
C ASP A 223 5.68 2.61 -2.82
N ALA A 224 4.65 1.77 -2.90
CA ALA A 224 3.58 1.69 -1.90
C ALA A 224 4.10 1.49 -0.46
N ILE A 225 5.30 0.92 -0.28
CA ILE A 225 5.96 0.80 1.03
C ILE A 225 6.32 2.18 1.60
N GLY A 226 6.64 3.14 0.75
CA GLY A 226 7.04 4.51 1.15
C GLY A 226 5.95 5.28 1.89
N MET A 227 4.69 4.85 1.77
CA MET A 227 3.56 5.52 2.41
C MET A 227 2.68 4.52 3.17
N GLY A 228 2.33 4.84 4.40
CA GLY A 228 1.21 4.24 5.11
C GLY A 228 1.41 2.87 5.76
N LEU A 229 2.60 2.31 5.78
CA LEU A 229 2.85 1.03 6.44
C LEU A 229 3.79 1.20 7.64
N ASN A 230 3.29 0.82 8.81
CA ASN A 230 4.05 0.81 10.04
C ASN A 230 4.69 -0.57 10.24
N MET A 231 5.84 -0.81 9.62
CA MET A 231 6.53 -2.10 9.64
C MET A 231 7.89 -1.99 10.31
N ASN A 232 8.31 -3.10 10.91
CA ASN A 232 9.64 -3.21 11.51
C ASN A 232 10.64 -3.70 10.43
N ILE A 233 11.17 -2.76 9.65
CA ILE A 233 12.12 -3.01 8.57
C ILE A 233 13.50 -2.55 9.02
N ASN A 234 14.52 -3.41 8.92
CA ASN A 234 15.89 -3.07 9.27
C ASN A 234 16.68 -2.59 8.04
N HIS A 235 16.34 -3.09 6.86
CA HIS A 235 17.06 -2.81 5.63
C HIS A 235 16.10 -2.65 4.45
N VAL A 236 16.32 -1.62 3.63
CA VAL A 236 15.63 -1.43 2.35
C VAL A 236 16.62 -1.65 1.21
N ALA A 237 16.34 -2.62 0.34
CA ALA A 237 17.15 -2.92 -0.83
C ALA A 237 16.39 -2.54 -2.11
N PHE A 238 16.93 -1.62 -2.90
CA PHE A 238 16.38 -1.28 -4.21
C PHE A 238 16.87 -2.30 -5.24
N ALA A 239 15.96 -3.02 -5.88
CA ALA A 239 16.28 -3.91 -6.99
C ALA A 239 16.10 -3.22 -8.36
N ASP A 240 15.47 -2.06 -8.38
CA ASP A 240 15.41 -1.09 -9.47
C ASP A 240 15.37 0.33 -8.89
N ASN A 241 15.79 1.31 -9.67
CA ASN A 241 15.74 2.74 -9.33
C ASN A 241 14.98 3.58 -10.36
N SER A 242 14.28 2.92 -11.29
CA SER A 242 13.43 3.53 -12.31
C SER A 242 11.98 3.11 -12.17
N LYS A 243 11.07 4.01 -12.50
CA LYS A 243 9.64 3.72 -12.53
C LYS A 243 8.94 4.37 -13.72
N PHE A 244 7.83 3.77 -14.14
CA PHE A 244 6.90 4.40 -15.06
C PHE A 244 5.96 5.33 -14.28
N ASP A 245 5.98 6.62 -14.58
CA ASP A 245 5.19 7.64 -13.87
C ASP A 245 3.76 7.83 -14.43
N GLY A 246 3.33 6.94 -15.30
CA GLY A 246 2.07 7.04 -16.03
C GLY A 246 2.21 7.65 -17.43
N ARG A 247 3.41 8.18 -17.78
CA ARG A 247 3.72 8.81 -19.08
C ARG A 247 5.03 8.29 -19.66
N ILE A 248 6.10 8.36 -18.88
CA ILE A 248 7.44 7.94 -19.30
C ILE A 248 8.15 7.15 -18.20
N PRO A 249 9.04 6.21 -18.55
CA PRO A 249 10.00 5.66 -17.61
C PRO A 249 10.96 6.77 -17.16
N ARG A 250 11.20 6.88 -15.85
CA ARG A 250 12.17 7.83 -15.28
C ARG A 250 12.83 7.26 -14.03
N TYR A 251 14.01 7.76 -13.72
CA TYR A 251 14.66 7.47 -12.44
C TYR A 251 13.93 8.15 -11.28
N LEU A 252 14.02 7.53 -10.11
CA LEU A 252 13.52 8.12 -8.88
C LEU A 252 14.42 9.27 -8.46
N SER A 253 13.81 10.33 -7.98
CA SER A 253 14.55 11.42 -7.33
C SER A 253 15.10 10.96 -5.98
N ALA A 254 16.16 11.64 -5.48
CA ALA A 254 16.72 11.39 -4.16
C ALA A 254 15.65 11.50 -3.04
N GLN A 255 14.66 12.37 -3.19
CA GLN A 255 13.54 12.50 -2.26
C GLN A 255 12.61 11.27 -2.26
N GLU A 256 12.29 10.71 -3.44
CA GLU A 256 11.48 9.48 -3.55
C GLU A 256 12.24 8.28 -2.97
N LEU A 257 13.53 8.15 -3.31
CA LEU A 257 14.41 7.13 -2.72
C LEU A 257 14.47 7.25 -1.20
N ALA A 258 14.62 8.46 -0.65
CA ALA A 258 14.66 8.70 0.78
C ALA A 258 13.35 8.40 1.49
N GLN A 259 12.20 8.64 0.85
CA GLN A 259 10.89 8.31 1.40
C GLN A 259 10.71 6.79 1.55
N ILE A 260 11.23 6.02 0.59
CA ILE A 260 11.22 4.57 0.60
C ILE A 260 12.28 4.04 1.57
N ALA A 261 13.54 4.46 1.43
CA ALA A 261 14.66 4.07 2.30
C ALA A 261 14.39 4.41 3.78
N GLY A 262 13.72 5.54 4.00
CA GLY A 262 13.34 6.01 5.33
C GLY A 262 12.38 5.10 6.08
N ARG A 263 11.87 4.04 5.47
CA ARG A 263 11.12 2.98 6.15
C ARG A 263 12.02 2.01 6.90
N ALA A 264 13.32 1.97 6.57
CA ALA A 264 14.30 1.25 7.36
C ALA A 264 14.58 2.00 8.67
N GLY A 265 14.62 1.27 9.77
CA GLY A 265 14.76 1.82 11.12
C GLY A 265 13.45 2.38 11.68
N ARG A 266 13.25 2.18 12.97
CA ARG A 266 12.03 2.62 13.66
C ARG A 266 12.36 3.16 15.05
N TYR A 267 11.76 4.31 15.44
CA TYR A 267 12.09 5.02 16.66
C TYR A 267 13.60 5.29 16.73
N MET A 268 14.26 4.72 17.74
CA MET A 268 15.71 4.86 17.98
C MET A 268 16.54 3.77 17.27
N ASN A 269 15.92 2.80 16.61
CA ASN A 269 16.64 1.76 15.88
C ASN A 269 17.10 2.30 14.52
N ASP A 270 18.40 2.24 14.28
CA ASP A 270 18.99 2.64 13.02
C ASP A 270 18.54 1.73 11.86
N GLY A 271 18.46 2.32 10.68
CA GLY A 271 18.12 1.63 9.45
C GLY A 271 19.23 1.68 8.42
N THR A 272 19.25 0.69 7.55
CA THR A 272 20.17 0.69 6.42
C THR A 272 19.42 0.61 5.09
N PHE A 273 20.01 1.16 4.04
CA PHE A 273 19.51 0.99 2.67
C PHE A 273 20.64 0.66 1.72
N GLY A 274 20.31 0.12 0.56
CA GLY A 274 21.28 -0.24 -0.46
C GLY A 274 20.61 -0.73 -1.72
N VAL A 275 21.39 -1.31 -2.63
CA VAL A 275 20.90 -1.86 -3.89
C VAL A 275 21.09 -3.38 -3.94
N THR A 276 20.29 -4.06 -4.75
CA THR A 276 20.38 -5.51 -4.95
C THR A 276 20.04 -5.89 -6.39
N GLY A 277 20.31 -7.14 -6.77
CA GLY A 277 20.05 -7.61 -8.13
C GLY A 277 20.97 -6.91 -9.14
N ASN A 278 20.35 -6.42 -10.20
CA ASN A 278 21.00 -5.68 -11.28
C ASN A 278 20.85 -4.15 -11.15
N CYS A 279 20.30 -3.66 -10.04
CA CYS A 279 20.17 -2.22 -9.81
C CYS A 279 21.56 -1.58 -9.72
N PRO A 280 21.84 -0.54 -10.50
CA PRO A 280 23.10 0.20 -10.38
C PRO A 280 23.21 0.85 -9.01
N GLY A 281 24.44 0.98 -8.51
CA GLY A 281 24.71 1.73 -7.28
C GLY A 281 24.23 3.18 -7.40
N PHE A 282 23.96 3.81 -6.25
CA PHE A 282 23.65 5.23 -6.22
C PHE A 282 24.93 6.06 -6.28
N GLU A 283 24.83 7.23 -6.89
CA GLU A 283 25.91 8.23 -6.88
C GLU A 283 26.10 8.77 -5.47
N GLU A 284 27.35 9.13 -5.13
CA GLU A 284 27.75 9.66 -3.81
C GLU A 284 26.89 10.85 -3.36
N GLU A 285 26.56 11.73 -4.30
CA GLU A 285 25.69 12.88 -4.06
C GLU A 285 24.27 12.46 -3.64
N THR A 286 23.70 11.45 -4.30
CA THR A 286 22.40 10.89 -3.95
C THR A 286 22.42 10.20 -2.59
N ILE A 287 23.50 9.45 -2.28
CA ILE A 287 23.67 8.78 -0.99
C ILE A 287 23.70 9.83 0.12
N SER A 288 24.58 10.83 0.01
CA SER A 288 24.71 11.93 0.99
C SER A 288 23.40 12.69 1.16
N ALA A 289 22.69 12.96 0.06
CA ALA A 289 21.39 13.63 0.11
C ALA A 289 20.35 12.82 0.91
N ILE A 290 20.33 11.49 0.77
CA ILE A 290 19.41 10.60 1.50
C ILE A 290 19.80 10.53 2.98
N GLU A 291 21.08 10.32 3.31
CA GLU A 291 21.56 10.18 4.69
C GLU A 291 21.39 11.46 5.50
N GLU A 292 21.66 12.62 4.91
CA GLU A 292 21.57 13.93 5.53
C GLU A 292 20.21 14.61 5.36
N HIS A 293 19.28 13.96 4.64
CA HIS A 293 17.95 14.49 4.31
C HIS A 293 17.98 15.87 3.65
N ARG A 294 18.93 16.09 2.73
CA ARG A 294 19.09 17.31 1.96
C ARG A 294 18.50 17.14 0.55
N PHE A 295 17.36 17.74 0.31
CA PHE A 295 16.66 17.62 -0.98
C PHE A 295 16.32 19.00 -1.53
N GLU A 296 16.16 19.06 -2.86
CA GLU A 296 15.70 20.29 -3.49
C GLU A 296 14.32 20.71 -2.97
N PRO A 297 14.12 22.02 -2.74
CA PRO A 297 12.81 22.54 -2.37
C PRO A 297 11.75 22.30 -3.46
N VAL A 298 10.53 22.06 -3.03
CA VAL A 298 9.37 22.04 -3.91
C VAL A 298 9.22 23.41 -4.57
N ARG A 299 9.20 23.44 -5.91
CA ARG A 299 9.13 24.70 -6.70
C ARG A 299 7.70 25.17 -6.94
N GLY A 300 6.72 24.27 -6.92
CA GLY A 300 5.32 24.60 -7.16
C GLY A 300 4.37 23.54 -6.63
N ILE A 301 3.12 23.91 -6.42
CA ILE A 301 2.04 23.02 -6.01
C ILE A 301 0.90 23.08 -7.00
N PHE A 302 0.25 21.94 -7.23
CA PHE A 302 -0.86 21.86 -8.17
C PHE A 302 -2.09 22.54 -7.60
N TRP A 303 -2.74 23.33 -8.43
CA TRP A 303 -3.92 24.10 -8.09
C TRP A 303 -5.03 23.89 -9.12
N ARG A 304 -6.26 23.93 -8.66
CA ARG A 304 -7.46 23.92 -9.49
C ARG A 304 -8.49 24.90 -8.90
N ASN A 305 -9.19 25.61 -9.79
CA ASN A 305 -10.28 26.45 -9.34
C ASN A 305 -11.36 25.62 -8.66
N ARG A 306 -11.81 26.05 -7.49
CA ARG A 306 -12.89 25.42 -6.73
C ARG A 306 -14.24 26.04 -7.03
N ASP A 307 -14.26 27.32 -7.35
CA ASP A 307 -15.48 28.08 -7.55
C ASP A 307 -16.00 27.79 -8.98
N LEU A 308 -16.60 26.60 -9.12
CA LEU A 308 -17.09 26.07 -10.38
C LEU A 308 -18.48 26.64 -10.68
N SER A 309 -18.68 27.07 -11.96
CA SER A 309 -20.00 27.43 -12.45
C SER A 309 -20.72 26.22 -13.01
N PHE A 310 -21.95 26.03 -12.59
CA PHE A 310 -22.83 24.95 -13.03
C PHE A 310 -23.98 25.43 -13.92
N ASP A 311 -23.93 26.66 -14.47
CA ASP A 311 -24.98 27.19 -15.31
C ASP A 311 -25.19 26.36 -16.59
N ASN A 312 -24.08 25.92 -17.18
CA ASN A 312 -24.03 25.03 -18.33
C ASN A 312 -22.67 24.34 -18.44
N ILE A 313 -22.57 23.31 -19.29
CA ILE A 313 -21.33 22.51 -19.49
C ILE A 313 -20.15 23.41 -19.93
N GLY A 314 -20.40 24.40 -20.79
CA GLY A 314 -19.39 25.35 -21.29
C GLY A 314 -18.79 26.19 -20.15
N ASN A 315 -19.65 26.76 -19.29
CA ASN A 315 -19.23 27.53 -18.13
C ASN A 315 -18.49 26.65 -17.10
N LEU A 316 -18.95 25.41 -16.88
CA LEU A 316 -18.23 24.46 -16.04
C LEU A 316 -16.81 24.20 -16.57
N LYS A 317 -16.63 23.90 -17.84
CA LYS A 317 -15.31 23.72 -18.47
C LYS A 317 -14.44 24.96 -18.34
N LYS A 318 -14.97 26.15 -18.65
CA LYS A 318 -14.25 27.43 -18.48
C LYS A 318 -13.82 27.65 -17.04
N SER A 319 -14.69 27.35 -16.05
CA SER A 319 -14.37 27.52 -14.64
C SER A 319 -13.29 26.54 -14.16
N LEU A 320 -13.19 25.34 -14.72
CA LEU A 320 -12.09 24.40 -14.47
C LEU A 320 -10.75 24.86 -15.07
N GLU A 321 -10.80 25.67 -16.13
CA GLU A 321 -9.63 26.15 -16.88
C GLU A 321 -9.10 27.51 -16.39
N VAL A 322 -9.67 28.09 -15.34
CA VAL A 322 -9.19 29.35 -14.75
C VAL A 322 -7.71 29.26 -14.40
N SER A 323 -6.96 30.31 -14.72
CA SER A 323 -5.54 30.40 -14.40
C SER A 323 -5.31 30.57 -12.90
N PRO A 324 -4.25 29.95 -12.34
CA PRO A 324 -3.94 30.09 -10.94
C PRO A 324 -3.54 31.54 -10.59
N PRO A 325 -3.83 31.99 -9.34
CA PRO A 325 -3.61 33.39 -8.94
C PRO A 325 -2.14 33.76 -8.71
N HIS A 326 -1.24 32.80 -8.58
CA HIS A 326 0.19 33.05 -8.30
C HIS A 326 1.09 32.12 -9.12
N PRO A 327 2.33 32.52 -9.46
CA PRO A 327 3.24 31.73 -10.32
C PRO A 327 3.67 30.39 -9.74
N PHE A 328 3.65 30.22 -8.43
CA PHE A 328 4.00 28.96 -7.76
C PHE A 328 2.83 27.95 -7.71
N PHE A 329 1.65 28.35 -8.14
CA PHE A 329 0.54 27.42 -8.38
C PHE A 329 0.58 26.89 -9.81
N LEU A 330 0.69 25.57 -9.94
CA LEU A 330 0.67 24.88 -11.22
C LEU A 330 -0.76 24.44 -11.53
N ARG A 331 -1.29 24.86 -12.68
CA ARG A 331 -2.64 24.47 -13.07
C ARG A 331 -2.74 22.98 -13.31
N LYS A 332 -3.66 22.29 -12.61
CA LYS A 332 -3.98 20.89 -12.89
C LYS A 332 -4.88 20.81 -14.12
N ARG A 333 -4.38 20.22 -15.22
CA ARG A 333 -5.08 20.13 -16.51
C ARG A 333 -5.78 18.79 -16.72
N ASP A 334 -5.14 17.69 -16.33
CA ASP A 334 -5.55 16.33 -16.69
C ASP A 334 -5.98 15.54 -15.43
N SER A 335 -6.91 16.09 -14.63
CA SER A 335 -7.52 15.32 -13.56
C SER A 335 -8.53 14.32 -14.14
N GLY A 336 -8.67 13.14 -13.49
CA GLY A 336 -9.54 12.08 -13.98
C GLY A 336 -10.99 12.54 -14.21
N ASP A 337 -11.50 13.39 -13.33
CA ASP A 337 -12.84 13.99 -13.44
C ASP A 337 -12.96 14.94 -14.65
N HIS A 338 -11.92 15.73 -14.96
CA HIS A 338 -11.91 16.63 -16.13
C HIS A 338 -11.82 15.81 -17.43
N ILE A 339 -10.98 14.76 -17.47
CA ILE A 339 -10.89 13.83 -18.61
C ILE A 339 -12.23 13.11 -18.81
N ALA A 340 -12.86 12.64 -17.74
CA ALA A 340 -14.17 12.01 -17.77
C ALA A 340 -15.22 12.97 -18.33
N LEU A 341 -15.29 14.21 -17.85
CA LEU A 341 -16.19 15.24 -18.36
C LEU A 341 -15.98 15.49 -19.86
N ALA A 342 -14.72 15.60 -20.29
CA ALA A 342 -14.40 15.81 -21.71
C ALA A 342 -14.81 14.60 -22.57
N SER A 343 -14.69 13.39 -22.04
CA SER A 343 -15.05 12.15 -22.74
C SER A 343 -16.58 11.99 -22.89
N ILE A 344 -17.32 12.05 -21.77
CA ILE A 344 -18.77 11.80 -21.79
C ILE A 344 -19.55 12.92 -22.48
N THR A 345 -19.06 14.17 -22.46
CA THR A 345 -19.68 15.28 -23.18
C THR A 345 -19.47 15.23 -24.71
N ARG A 346 -18.79 14.20 -25.25
CA ARG A 346 -18.80 13.89 -26.68
C ARG A 346 -20.07 13.18 -27.11
N ASN A 347 -20.80 12.57 -26.18
CA ASN A 347 -22.07 11.91 -26.46
C ASN A 347 -23.19 12.96 -26.63
N PRO A 348 -23.83 13.06 -27.82
CA PRO A 348 -24.89 14.04 -28.09
C PRO A 348 -26.11 13.86 -27.17
N GLU A 349 -26.42 12.65 -26.77
CA GLU A 349 -27.57 12.36 -25.89
C GLU A 349 -27.38 12.93 -24.49
N ILE A 350 -26.14 12.97 -23.97
CA ILE A 350 -25.81 13.63 -22.70
C ILE A 350 -26.06 15.13 -22.83
N ILE A 351 -25.58 15.77 -23.93
CA ILE A 351 -25.75 17.21 -24.16
C ILE A 351 -27.24 17.57 -24.23
N LYS A 352 -28.06 16.73 -24.88
CA LYS A 352 -29.52 16.96 -24.96
C LYS A 352 -30.22 16.86 -23.61
N ARG A 353 -29.73 16.06 -22.69
CA ARG A 353 -30.33 15.87 -21.35
C ARG A 353 -29.90 16.95 -20.36
N VAL A 354 -28.70 17.53 -20.51
CA VAL A 354 -28.18 18.55 -19.60
C VAL A 354 -28.78 19.94 -19.94
N LYS A 355 -29.90 20.29 -19.30
CA LYS A 355 -30.65 21.53 -19.57
C LYS A 355 -30.66 22.52 -18.40
N SER A 356 -30.32 22.05 -17.19
CA SER A 356 -30.41 22.85 -15.97
C SER A 356 -29.11 22.83 -15.16
N PRO A 357 -28.85 23.81 -14.28
CA PRO A 357 -27.70 23.80 -13.38
C PRO A 357 -27.63 22.56 -12.49
N HIS A 358 -28.75 21.99 -12.08
CA HIS A 358 -28.81 20.75 -11.32
C HIS A 358 -28.26 19.57 -12.11
N GLU A 359 -28.64 19.43 -13.38
CA GLU A 359 -28.16 18.35 -14.26
C GLU A 359 -26.68 18.50 -14.61
N VAL A 360 -26.16 19.74 -14.73
CA VAL A 360 -24.73 19.99 -14.87
C VAL A 360 -23.96 19.57 -13.62
N ARG A 361 -24.50 19.84 -12.43
CA ARG A 361 -23.91 19.42 -11.16
C ARG A 361 -23.92 17.90 -11.04
N LEU A 362 -25.04 17.25 -11.36
CA LEU A 362 -25.15 15.79 -11.37
C LEU A 362 -24.13 15.16 -12.33
N LEU A 363 -24.01 15.72 -13.54
CA LEU A 363 -23.01 15.29 -14.52
C LEU A 363 -21.58 15.38 -13.95
N TRP A 364 -21.27 16.50 -13.28
CA TRP A 364 -19.98 16.69 -12.64
C TRP A 364 -19.75 15.69 -11.50
N ASP A 365 -20.75 15.42 -10.67
CA ASP A 365 -20.66 14.44 -9.58
C ASP A 365 -20.42 13.01 -10.10
N VAL A 366 -21.03 12.65 -11.24
CA VAL A 366 -20.77 11.38 -11.93
C VAL A 366 -19.34 11.32 -12.49
N CYS A 367 -18.82 12.43 -13.03
CA CYS A 367 -17.43 12.49 -13.52
C CYS A 367 -16.39 12.29 -12.41
N GLN A 368 -16.74 12.51 -11.14
CA GLN A 368 -15.85 12.31 -10.00
C GLN A 368 -15.73 10.86 -9.56
N ILE A 369 -16.45 9.90 -10.16
CA ILE A 369 -16.30 8.47 -9.89
C ILE A 369 -14.90 8.03 -10.30
N PRO A 370 -14.07 7.48 -9.38
CA PRO A 370 -12.69 7.11 -9.70
C PRO A 370 -12.59 5.91 -10.63
N ASP A 371 -11.67 5.94 -11.59
CA ASP A 371 -11.24 4.77 -12.34
C ASP A 371 -10.11 4.05 -11.61
N PHE A 372 -10.46 3.09 -10.73
CA PHE A 372 -9.47 2.30 -9.99
C PHE A 372 -8.67 1.34 -10.86
N ARG A 373 -9.12 1.06 -12.08
CA ARG A 373 -8.39 0.21 -13.03
C ARG A 373 -7.31 0.97 -13.80
N LYS A 374 -7.37 2.31 -13.79
CA LYS A 374 -6.51 3.21 -14.58
C LYS A 374 -6.49 2.87 -16.08
N THR A 375 -7.62 2.34 -16.58
CA THR A 375 -7.70 1.93 -17.99
C THR A 375 -7.92 3.10 -18.93
N LEU A 376 -8.38 4.26 -18.43
CA LEU A 376 -8.75 5.47 -19.19
C LEU A 376 -9.51 5.18 -20.50
N THR A 377 -10.02 3.96 -20.63
CA THR A 377 -10.62 3.41 -21.85
C THR A 377 -12.11 3.66 -21.88
N GLY A 378 -12.70 3.50 -23.04
CA GLY A 378 -14.12 3.68 -23.30
C GLY A 378 -15.06 2.98 -22.30
N SER A 379 -14.59 1.91 -21.62
CA SER A 379 -15.42 1.18 -20.65
C SER A 379 -15.76 1.98 -19.39
N HIS A 380 -14.84 2.80 -18.86
CA HIS A 380 -15.15 3.66 -17.71
C HIS A 380 -16.08 4.80 -18.13
N SER A 381 -15.82 5.44 -19.28
CA SER A 381 -16.69 6.49 -19.83
C SER A 381 -18.09 5.96 -20.14
N GLN A 382 -18.22 4.71 -20.60
CA GLN A 382 -19.52 4.08 -20.83
C GLN A 382 -20.25 3.87 -19.49
N LEU A 383 -19.59 3.34 -18.46
CA LEU A 383 -20.17 3.21 -17.12
C LEU A 383 -20.69 4.56 -16.59
N LEU A 384 -19.88 5.62 -16.72
CA LEU A 384 -20.31 6.97 -16.29
C LEU A 384 -21.52 7.48 -17.08
N THR A 385 -21.56 7.19 -18.36
CA THR A 385 -22.69 7.53 -19.25
C THR A 385 -23.96 6.81 -18.81
N ASP A 386 -23.88 5.50 -18.56
CA ASP A 386 -25.01 4.70 -18.11
C ASP A 386 -25.53 5.15 -16.74
N ILE A 387 -24.62 5.44 -15.79
CA ILE A 387 -24.96 5.99 -14.47
C ILE A 387 -25.67 7.34 -14.63
N TYR A 388 -25.14 8.24 -15.46
CA TYR A 388 -25.77 9.54 -15.69
C TYR A 388 -27.17 9.41 -16.29
N PHE A 389 -27.38 8.50 -17.24
CA PHE A 389 -28.69 8.26 -17.83
C PHE A 389 -29.71 7.79 -16.79
N HIS A 390 -29.34 6.84 -15.93
CA HIS A 390 -30.22 6.38 -14.85
C HIS A 390 -30.55 7.49 -13.86
N LEU A 391 -29.54 8.25 -13.41
CA LEU A 391 -29.73 9.31 -12.42
C LEU A 391 -30.46 10.55 -12.97
N SER A 392 -30.37 10.80 -14.28
CA SER A 392 -31.09 11.90 -14.97
C SER A 392 -32.48 11.51 -15.46
N ASP A 393 -32.91 10.28 -15.23
CA ASP A 393 -34.26 9.82 -15.56
C ASP A 393 -35.25 10.20 -14.45
N LYS A 394 -36.56 9.97 -14.68
CA LYS A 394 -37.66 10.37 -13.75
C LYS A 394 -37.51 9.79 -12.34
N GLU A 395 -36.96 8.60 -12.20
CA GLU A 395 -36.76 7.96 -10.91
C GLU A 395 -35.62 8.58 -10.09
N GLY A 396 -34.62 9.19 -10.74
CA GLY A 396 -33.47 9.84 -10.09
C GLY A 396 -32.53 8.89 -9.32
N HIS A 397 -32.68 7.58 -9.49
CA HIS A 397 -31.92 6.54 -8.80
C HIS A 397 -31.43 5.48 -9.78
N LEU A 398 -30.35 4.79 -9.40
CA LEU A 398 -29.87 3.62 -10.14
C LEU A 398 -30.82 2.43 -9.92
N PRO A 399 -31.29 1.76 -10.99
CA PRO A 399 -32.17 0.59 -10.87
C PRO A 399 -31.51 -0.53 -10.07
N THR A 400 -32.21 -1.07 -9.09
CA THR A 400 -31.72 -2.12 -8.19
C THR A 400 -31.19 -3.35 -8.93
N ASP A 401 -31.93 -3.81 -9.95
CA ASP A 401 -31.55 -4.98 -10.75
C ASP A 401 -30.29 -4.71 -11.57
N TRP A 402 -30.15 -3.48 -12.08
CA TRP A 402 -28.96 -3.09 -12.83
C TRP A 402 -27.73 -3.06 -11.92
N VAL A 403 -27.83 -2.47 -10.72
CA VAL A 403 -26.76 -2.45 -9.71
C VAL A 403 -26.36 -3.87 -9.33
N ASN A 404 -27.34 -4.73 -9.05
CA ASN A 404 -27.10 -6.13 -8.73
C ASN A 404 -26.37 -6.86 -9.85
N ASN A 405 -26.81 -6.70 -11.10
CA ASN A 405 -26.17 -7.32 -12.25
C ASN A 405 -24.73 -6.83 -12.46
N GLN A 406 -24.45 -5.56 -12.19
CA GLN A 406 -23.09 -5.03 -12.30
C GLN A 406 -22.16 -5.58 -11.22
N MET A 407 -22.64 -5.71 -9.98
CA MET A 407 -21.81 -6.17 -8.86
C MET A 407 -21.60 -7.68 -8.86
N SER A 408 -22.64 -8.47 -9.17
CA SER A 408 -22.59 -9.95 -9.18
C SER A 408 -21.61 -10.52 -10.22
N ARG A 409 -21.34 -9.80 -11.29
CA ARG A 409 -20.33 -10.20 -12.31
C ARG A 409 -18.93 -10.34 -11.71
N PHE A 410 -18.64 -9.60 -10.67
CA PHE A 410 -17.31 -9.55 -10.03
C PHE A 410 -17.25 -10.38 -8.74
N ASP A 411 -18.37 -10.93 -8.28
CA ASP A 411 -18.45 -11.79 -7.09
C ASP A 411 -18.02 -13.23 -7.41
N LYS A 412 -16.77 -13.40 -7.84
CA LYS A 412 -16.15 -14.69 -8.18
C LYS A 412 -14.73 -14.72 -7.62
N VAL A 413 -14.46 -15.66 -6.71
CA VAL A 413 -13.18 -15.81 -6.03
C VAL A 413 -12.15 -16.65 -6.81
N GLU A 414 -12.57 -17.31 -7.90
CA GLU A 414 -11.69 -18.11 -8.76
C GLU A 414 -10.90 -17.20 -9.69
N GLY A 415 -9.69 -17.62 -10.04
CA GLY A 415 -8.82 -16.95 -10.98
C GLY A 415 -7.39 -16.78 -10.45
N ASP A 416 -6.56 -16.17 -11.26
CA ASP A 416 -5.20 -15.80 -10.90
C ASP A 416 -5.15 -14.46 -10.12
N ILE A 417 -3.95 -14.07 -9.69
CA ILE A 417 -3.72 -12.85 -8.92
C ILE A 417 -4.20 -11.61 -9.68
N ASP A 418 -3.92 -11.52 -10.98
CA ASP A 418 -4.25 -10.34 -11.79
C ASP A 418 -5.76 -10.23 -12.03
N THR A 419 -6.43 -11.37 -12.22
CA THR A 419 -7.90 -11.44 -12.32
C THR A 419 -8.56 -10.94 -11.03
N LEU A 420 -8.08 -11.39 -9.86
CA LEU A 420 -8.61 -10.96 -8.57
C LEU A 420 -8.35 -9.47 -8.32
N LEU A 421 -7.15 -8.96 -8.65
CA LEU A 421 -6.84 -7.53 -8.59
C LEU A 421 -7.77 -6.69 -9.47
N GLY A 422 -8.04 -7.17 -10.70
CA GLY A 422 -8.98 -6.52 -11.61
C GLY A 422 -10.41 -6.46 -11.05
N ARG A 423 -10.90 -7.55 -10.45
CA ARG A 423 -12.23 -7.59 -9.80
C ARG A 423 -12.30 -6.69 -8.57
N ILE A 424 -11.26 -6.66 -7.74
CA ILE A 424 -11.18 -5.74 -6.59
C ILE A 424 -11.23 -4.28 -7.06
N ALA A 425 -10.52 -3.93 -8.13
CA ALA A 425 -10.58 -2.58 -8.69
C ALA A 425 -11.98 -2.21 -9.19
N HIS A 426 -12.70 -3.16 -9.79
CA HIS A 426 -14.10 -2.95 -10.20
C HIS A 426 -15.04 -2.76 -9.02
N ILE A 427 -14.98 -3.65 -8.02
CA ILE A 427 -15.89 -3.56 -6.88
C ILE A 427 -15.65 -2.29 -6.06
N ARG A 428 -14.42 -1.78 -6.02
CA ARG A 428 -14.09 -0.50 -5.37
C ARG A 428 -14.80 0.69 -6.03
N THR A 429 -14.99 0.68 -7.35
CA THR A 429 -15.82 1.67 -8.04
C THR A 429 -17.26 1.61 -7.52
N TRP A 430 -17.81 0.42 -7.34
CA TRP A 430 -19.16 0.23 -6.78
C TRP A 430 -19.24 0.60 -5.30
N THR A 431 -18.22 0.28 -4.51
CA THR A 431 -18.11 0.73 -3.11
C THR A 431 -18.15 2.26 -3.03
N PHE A 432 -17.49 2.98 -3.96
CA PHE A 432 -17.58 4.44 -4.04
C PHE A 432 -19.00 4.92 -4.40
N ILE A 433 -19.64 4.31 -5.40
CA ILE A 433 -20.98 4.66 -5.86
C ILE A 433 -22.01 4.43 -4.74
N THR A 434 -21.94 3.30 -4.02
CA THR A 434 -22.87 2.97 -2.93
C THR A 434 -22.73 3.88 -1.72
N ASN A 435 -21.65 4.66 -1.59
CA ASN A 435 -21.50 5.71 -0.58
C ASN A 435 -22.23 7.02 -0.94
N LYS A 436 -22.77 7.14 -2.17
CA LYS A 436 -23.64 8.24 -2.58
C LYS A 436 -25.09 7.90 -2.26
N SER A 437 -25.53 8.30 -1.07
CA SER A 437 -26.86 7.91 -0.54
C SER A 437 -28.04 8.28 -1.45
N ASP A 438 -27.88 9.36 -2.22
CA ASP A 438 -28.94 9.92 -3.07
C ASP A 438 -29.03 9.22 -4.44
N TRP A 439 -28.10 8.30 -4.75
CA TRP A 439 -28.05 7.64 -6.06
C TRP A 439 -28.67 6.23 -6.07
N ILE A 440 -28.84 5.63 -4.91
CA ILE A 440 -29.25 4.22 -4.77
C ILE A 440 -30.36 4.11 -3.73
N VAL A 441 -31.37 3.29 -4.04
CA VAL A 441 -32.37 2.87 -3.06
C VAL A 441 -31.70 1.88 -2.09
N ASP A 442 -31.92 2.04 -0.79
CA ASP A 442 -31.30 1.25 0.27
C ASP A 442 -29.76 1.24 0.27
N PRO A 443 -29.11 2.42 0.44
CA PRO A 443 -27.66 2.54 0.37
C PRO A 443 -26.93 1.77 1.48
N VAL A 444 -27.59 1.44 2.58
CA VAL A 444 -26.99 0.69 3.70
C VAL A 444 -26.74 -0.76 3.27
N ASN A 445 -27.74 -1.39 2.70
CA ASN A 445 -27.65 -2.78 2.22
C ASN A 445 -26.59 -2.89 1.09
N TRP A 446 -26.64 -1.99 0.11
CA TRP A 446 -25.68 -2.03 -1.02
C TRP A 446 -24.24 -1.81 -0.60
N ARG A 447 -23.99 -0.97 0.40
CA ARG A 447 -22.65 -0.81 0.99
C ARG A 447 -22.17 -2.09 1.66
N GLN A 448 -23.06 -2.80 2.37
CA GLN A 448 -22.71 -4.08 3.00
C GLN A 448 -22.39 -5.15 1.94
N ILE A 449 -23.17 -5.24 0.87
CA ILE A 449 -22.94 -6.17 -0.24
C ILE A 449 -21.61 -5.87 -0.92
N ALA A 450 -21.35 -4.62 -1.33
CA ALA A 450 -20.10 -4.22 -1.97
C ALA A 450 -18.88 -4.54 -1.09
N ARG A 451 -18.95 -4.24 0.19
CA ARG A 451 -17.90 -4.54 1.16
C ARG A 451 -17.69 -6.05 1.33
N SER A 452 -18.77 -6.83 1.44
CA SER A 452 -18.67 -8.28 1.55
C SER A 452 -17.99 -8.91 0.34
N ILE A 453 -18.29 -8.43 -0.88
CA ILE A 453 -17.63 -8.89 -2.11
C ILE A 453 -16.15 -8.49 -2.09
N GLU A 454 -15.82 -7.23 -1.75
CA GLU A 454 -14.42 -6.77 -1.66
C GLU A 454 -13.63 -7.59 -0.64
N ASP A 455 -14.23 -7.92 0.51
CA ASP A 455 -13.60 -8.73 1.57
C ASP A 455 -13.32 -10.16 1.08
N ARG A 456 -14.30 -10.84 0.45
CA ARG A 456 -14.09 -12.19 -0.12
C ARG A 456 -13.02 -12.24 -1.19
N LEU A 457 -13.01 -11.28 -2.11
CA LEU A 457 -11.98 -11.16 -3.15
C LEU A 457 -10.60 -10.89 -2.54
N SER A 458 -10.56 -10.07 -1.50
CA SER A 458 -9.32 -9.73 -0.78
C SER A 458 -8.74 -10.93 -0.04
N ASP A 459 -9.58 -11.75 0.59
CA ASP A 459 -9.16 -12.98 1.26
C ASP A 459 -8.65 -14.01 0.24
N ALA A 460 -9.38 -14.21 -0.86
CA ALA A 460 -8.95 -15.08 -1.95
C ALA A 460 -7.61 -14.63 -2.56
N LEU A 461 -7.42 -13.32 -2.74
CA LEU A 461 -6.16 -12.78 -3.24
C LEU A 461 -5.01 -13.00 -2.24
N HIS A 462 -5.25 -12.78 -0.94
CA HIS A 462 -4.25 -13.05 0.09
C HIS A 462 -3.84 -14.53 0.09
N GLU A 463 -4.80 -15.44 -0.02
CA GLU A 463 -4.53 -16.87 -0.09
C GLU A 463 -3.70 -17.24 -1.33
N LYS A 464 -4.05 -16.70 -2.51
CA LYS A 464 -3.28 -16.93 -3.76
C LYS A 464 -1.85 -16.39 -3.66
N LEU A 465 -1.65 -15.20 -3.09
CA LEU A 465 -0.31 -14.63 -2.86
C LEU A 465 0.49 -15.51 -1.90
N THR A 466 -0.14 -15.96 -0.81
CA THR A 466 0.51 -16.81 0.18
C THR A 466 0.87 -18.17 -0.40
N GLN A 467 -0.04 -18.84 -1.10
CA GLN A 467 0.23 -20.11 -1.77
C GLN A 467 1.37 -20.00 -2.79
N ARG A 468 1.44 -18.91 -3.52
CA ARG A 468 2.45 -18.71 -4.55
C ARG A 468 3.82 -18.33 -3.99
N PHE A 469 3.89 -17.47 -2.97
CA PHE A 469 5.14 -16.83 -2.55
C PHE A 469 5.63 -17.22 -1.16
N VAL A 470 4.91 -18.06 -0.41
CA VAL A 470 5.32 -18.51 0.91
C VAL A 470 5.40 -20.05 0.94
N ASP A 471 6.60 -20.57 1.16
CA ASP A 471 6.81 -21.97 1.48
C ASP A 471 7.08 -22.08 2.98
N ARG A 472 6.02 -22.30 3.76
CA ARG A 472 6.08 -22.36 5.22
C ARG A 472 7.06 -23.42 5.71
N ARG A 473 7.19 -24.56 5.01
CA ARG A 473 8.12 -25.63 5.39
C ARG A 473 9.57 -25.18 5.19
N ALA A 474 9.87 -24.62 4.03
CA ALA A 474 11.19 -24.10 3.74
C ALA A 474 11.53 -22.90 4.65
N ALA A 475 10.60 -22.00 4.92
CA ALA A 475 10.81 -20.84 5.80
C ALA A 475 11.22 -21.26 7.21
N VAL A 476 10.51 -22.23 7.83
CA VAL A 476 10.84 -22.77 9.16
C VAL A 476 12.21 -23.44 9.16
N LEU A 477 12.52 -24.25 8.14
CA LEU A 477 13.83 -24.90 8.02
C LEU A 477 14.96 -23.87 7.88
N PHE A 478 14.80 -22.86 7.05
CA PHE A 478 15.79 -21.78 6.92
C PHE A 478 15.97 -20.98 8.19
N GLN A 479 14.89 -20.71 8.92
CA GLN A 479 14.95 -20.01 10.19
C GLN A 479 15.79 -20.81 11.20
N LYS A 480 15.50 -22.07 11.42
CA LYS A 480 16.22 -22.94 12.36
C LYS A 480 17.68 -23.17 11.97
N MET A 481 17.96 -23.36 10.67
CA MET A 481 19.35 -23.47 10.17
C MET A 481 20.20 -22.23 10.46
N ARG A 482 19.59 -21.04 10.51
CA ARG A 482 20.30 -19.77 10.74
C ARG A 482 20.49 -19.45 12.23
N ASP A 483 19.55 -19.87 13.07
CA ASP A 483 19.58 -19.57 14.49
C ASP A 483 20.55 -20.50 15.26
N SER A 484 21.32 -21.34 14.52
CA SER A 484 22.29 -22.31 15.09
C SER A 484 21.69 -23.34 16.05
N GLU A 485 20.37 -23.47 16.05
CA GLU A 485 19.72 -24.57 16.77
C GLU A 485 20.00 -25.88 16.02
N ASP A 486 20.33 -26.92 16.77
CA ASP A 486 20.51 -28.26 16.21
C ASP A 486 19.19 -28.74 15.62
N LEU A 487 19.15 -28.85 14.28
CA LEU A 487 18.01 -29.38 13.59
C LEU A 487 17.77 -30.80 14.01
N LEU A 488 16.62 -31.07 14.62
CA LEU A 488 16.21 -32.41 14.99
C LEU A 488 15.87 -33.19 13.73
N ALA A 489 16.82 -34.00 13.29
CA ALA A 489 16.55 -34.99 12.26
C ALA A 489 16.42 -36.38 12.91
N ALA A 490 15.39 -37.10 12.54
CA ALA A 490 15.16 -38.45 12.95
C ALA A 490 15.00 -39.32 11.70
N VAL A 491 15.68 -40.46 11.73
CA VAL A 491 15.44 -41.52 10.75
C VAL A 491 14.61 -42.59 11.46
N SER A 492 13.40 -42.83 10.95
CA SER A 492 12.51 -43.85 11.49
C SER A 492 13.01 -45.26 11.15
N SER A 493 12.51 -46.29 11.85
CA SER A 493 12.89 -47.69 11.63
C SER A 493 12.68 -48.18 10.18
N ASN A 494 11.74 -47.59 9.47
CA ASN A 494 11.48 -47.89 8.06
C ASN A 494 12.33 -47.03 7.08
N GLY A 495 13.31 -46.28 7.56
CA GLY A 495 14.21 -45.47 6.75
C GLY A 495 13.68 -44.09 6.39
N ASP A 496 12.50 -43.68 6.85
CA ASP A 496 12.00 -42.34 6.59
C ASP A 496 12.84 -41.29 7.31
N VAL A 497 13.39 -40.34 6.54
CA VAL A 497 14.13 -39.21 7.08
C VAL A 497 13.15 -38.04 7.29
N LYS A 498 13.00 -37.66 8.55
CA LYS A 498 12.19 -36.51 8.97
C LYS A 498 13.10 -35.43 9.54
N VAL A 499 12.98 -34.23 9.08
CA VAL A 499 13.62 -33.03 9.63
C VAL A 499 12.52 -32.17 10.22
N GLU A 500 12.60 -31.86 11.52
CA GLU A 500 11.58 -31.09 12.26
C GLU A 500 10.15 -31.67 12.11
N GLY A 501 10.05 -33.00 12.12
CA GLY A 501 8.77 -33.71 11.99
C GLY A 501 8.26 -33.88 10.56
N HIS A 502 8.88 -33.25 9.55
CA HIS A 502 8.49 -33.36 8.15
C HIS A 502 9.31 -34.43 7.42
N LYS A 503 8.62 -35.34 6.70
CA LYS A 503 9.27 -36.36 5.87
C LYS A 503 9.90 -35.66 4.66
N VAL A 504 11.23 -35.74 4.54
CA VAL A 504 12.03 -35.10 3.48
C VAL A 504 12.65 -36.10 2.51
N GLY A 505 12.63 -37.38 2.86
CA GLY A 505 13.14 -38.44 1.99
C GLY A 505 13.18 -39.77 2.71
N THR A 506 13.80 -40.78 2.08
CA THR A 506 14.06 -42.11 2.65
C THR A 506 15.53 -42.46 2.54
N LEU A 507 16.08 -43.07 3.58
CA LEU A 507 17.43 -43.59 3.63
C LEU A 507 17.37 -45.10 3.35
N GLN A 508 17.73 -45.50 2.12
CA GLN A 508 17.85 -46.89 1.72
C GLN A 508 19.31 -47.32 1.85
N GLY A 509 19.60 -48.18 2.83
CA GLY A 509 20.99 -48.50 3.17
C GLY A 509 21.75 -47.26 3.60
N LEU A 510 22.78 -46.89 2.86
CA LEU A 510 23.60 -45.69 3.02
C LEU A 510 23.23 -44.58 2.01
N ASN A 511 22.26 -44.83 1.12
CA ASN A 511 21.87 -43.89 0.10
C ASN A 511 20.61 -43.13 0.48
N PHE A 512 20.67 -41.80 0.44
CA PHE A 512 19.52 -40.93 0.72
C PHE A 512 18.77 -40.58 -0.59
N ILE A 513 17.48 -40.94 -0.63
CA ILE A 513 16.55 -40.62 -1.71
C ILE A 513 15.63 -39.52 -1.23
N ALA A 514 15.74 -38.33 -1.81
CA ALA A 514 14.89 -37.20 -1.49
C ALA A 514 13.48 -37.38 -2.11
N HIS A 515 12.43 -37.26 -1.30
CA HIS A 515 11.02 -37.27 -1.74
C HIS A 515 10.54 -35.84 -1.97
N ILE A 516 11.02 -35.18 -3.05
CA ILE A 516 10.69 -33.79 -3.32
C ILE A 516 9.95 -33.76 -4.64
N SER A 517 8.72 -33.29 -4.61
CA SER A 517 7.82 -33.19 -5.78
C SER A 517 8.28 -32.13 -6.79
N ASP A 518 9.20 -31.25 -6.42
CA ASP A 518 9.68 -30.15 -7.26
C ASP A 518 11.21 -30.03 -7.21
N LYS A 519 11.86 -30.20 -8.35
CA LYS A 519 13.32 -30.10 -8.49
C LYS A 519 13.90 -28.74 -8.07
N ASN A 520 13.08 -27.69 -8.03
CA ASN A 520 13.50 -26.33 -7.65
C ASN A 520 13.47 -26.05 -6.15
N ASN A 521 12.68 -26.81 -5.34
CA ASN A 521 12.56 -26.64 -3.89
C ASN A 521 13.56 -27.49 -3.09
N SER A 522 14.44 -28.23 -3.76
CA SER A 522 15.28 -29.26 -3.12
C SER A 522 16.51 -28.73 -2.38
N LYS A 523 17.06 -27.59 -2.75
CA LYS A 523 18.35 -27.10 -2.21
C LYS A 523 18.36 -26.85 -0.70
N PRO A 524 17.37 -26.19 -0.09
CA PRO A 524 17.36 -25.94 1.35
C PRO A 524 17.18 -27.22 2.18
N VAL A 525 16.27 -28.07 1.75
CA VAL A 525 15.99 -29.35 2.41
C VAL A 525 17.20 -30.27 2.33
N LEU A 526 17.86 -30.34 1.17
CA LEU A 526 19.09 -31.10 0.99
C LEU A 526 20.25 -30.55 1.82
N ALA A 527 20.34 -29.24 2.03
CA ALA A 527 21.35 -28.63 2.90
C ALA A 527 21.11 -28.99 4.38
N ALA A 528 19.85 -28.99 4.84
CA ALA A 528 19.48 -29.44 6.19
C ALA A 528 19.79 -30.93 6.39
N VAL A 529 19.41 -31.75 5.41
CA VAL A 529 19.70 -33.20 5.42
C VAL A 529 21.21 -33.46 5.44
N ARG A 530 22.02 -32.77 4.64
CA ARG A 530 23.48 -32.90 4.62
C ARG A 530 24.14 -32.56 5.96
N LYS A 531 23.57 -31.68 6.76
CA LYS A 531 24.08 -31.30 8.07
C LYS A 531 23.77 -32.39 9.13
N THR A 532 22.68 -33.10 9.00
CA THR A 532 22.13 -34.01 10.06
C THR A 532 22.32 -35.49 9.75
N LEU A 533 22.36 -35.91 8.48
CA LEU A 533 22.58 -37.31 8.10
C LEU A 533 23.95 -37.91 8.47
N PRO A 534 25.08 -37.17 8.56
CA PRO A 534 26.38 -37.77 8.87
C PRO A 534 26.38 -38.63 10.15
N HIS A 535 25.69 -38.20 11.16
CA HIS A 535 25.58 -38.94 12.43
C HIS A 535 24.89 -40.30 12.26
N GLU A 536 23.79 -40.36 11.56
CA GLU A 536 23.06 -41.62 11.33
C GLU A 536 23.80 -42.53 10.35
N LEU A 537 24.40 -41.97 9.31
CA LEU A 537 25.25 -42.72 8.38
C LEU A 537 26.44 -43.38 9.13
N THR A 538 27.14 -42.61 9.97
CA THR A 538 28.24 -43.13 10.80
C THR A 538 27.77 -44.26 11.73
N ARG A 539 26.57 -44.12 12.33
CA ARG A 539 25.98 -45.17 13.16
C ARG A 539 25.70 -46.44 12.38
N ARG A 540 25.16 -46.34 11.14
CA ARG A 540 24.90 -47.51 10.27
C ARG A 540 26.17 -48.14 9.78
N VAL A 541 27.16 -47.37 9.39
CA VAL A 541 28.48 -47.88 9.00
C VAL A 541 29.13 -48.62 10.15
N ASN A 542 29.13 -48.05 11.37
CA ASN A 542 29.67 -48.70 12.57
C ASN A 542 28.94 -49.99 12.93
N LYS A 543 27.64 -50.09 12.64
CA LYS A 543 26.85 -51.30 12.81
C LYS A 543 27.29 -52.38 11.83
N ILE A 544 27.43 -52.01 10.55
CA ILE A 544 27.89 -52.96 9.51
C ILE A 544 29.30 -53.46 9.80
N VAL A 545 30.22 -52.57 10.22
CA VAL A 545 31.62 -52.96 10.54
C VAL A 545 31.72 -53.87 11.75
N LYS A 546 30.76 -53.83 12.66
CA LYS A 546 30.73 -54.68 13.88
C LYS A 546 29.98 -56.00 13.69
N GLU A 547 29.28 -56.19 12.56
CA GLU A 547 28.62 -57.45 12.25
C GLU A 547 29.65 -58.54 11.94
N THR A 548 29.30 -59.80 12.27
CA THR A 548 30.13 -60.96 11.97
C THR A 548 29.98 -61.36 10.52
N ASP A 549 31.01 -61.98 9.93
CA ASP A 549 31.07 -62.41 8.53
C ASP A 549 29.90 -63.32 8.14
N ASP A 550 29.35 -64.10 9.09
CA ASP A 550 28.19 -64.98 8.90
C ASP A 550 26.88 -64.23 8.52
N ASN A 551 26.81 -62.94 8.79
CA ASN A 551 25.66 -62.12 8.50
C ASN A 551 25.72 -61.46 7.11
N PHE A 552 26.76 -61.73 6.30
CA PHE A 552 26.93 -61.24 4.94
C PHE A 552 26.81 -62.39 3.95
N SER A 553 26.07 -62.14 2.89
CA SER A 553 26.02 -63.06 1.71
C SER A 553 26.37 -62.33 0.44
N ILE A 554 27.07 -63.00 -0.44
CA ILE A 554 27.39 -62.48 -1.78
C ILE A 554 26.29 -63.00 -2.72
N ASN A 555 25.63 -62.14 -3.43
CA ASN A 555 24.65 -62.54 -4.43
C ASN A 555 25.32 -62.99 -5.76
N ASP A 556 24.54 -63.53 -6.71
CA ASP A 556 25.03 -64.04 -8.00
C ASP A 556 25.73 -62.98 -8.87
N LEU A 557 25.59 -61.72 -8.54
CA LEU A 557 26.21 -60.55 -9.22
C LEU A 557 27.49 -60.09 -8.51
N GLY A 558 27.92 -60.76 -7.43
CA GLY A 558 29.12 -60.42 -6.67
C GLY A 558 28.96 -59.25 -5.70
N HIS A 559 27.71 -58.83 -5.39
CA HIS A 559 27.42 -57.77 -4.42
C HIS A 559 27.15 -58.40 -3.04
N ILE A 560 27.61 -57.71 -2.01
CA ILE A 560 27.40 -58.06 -0.60
C ILE A 560 26.04 -57.50 -0.15
#